data_63ab1550a1399340ead24f7e1a7751a9
#
_entry.id   63ab1550a1399340ead24f7e1a7751a9
#
_cell.length_a   1.000
_cell.length_b   1.000
_cell.length_c   1.000
_cell.angle_alpha   90.00
_cell.angle_beta   90.00
_cell.angle_gamma   90.00
#
_symmetry.space_group_name_H-M   'P 1'
#
loop_
_entity.id
_entity.type
_entity.pdbx_description
1 polymer ?
#
loop_
_entity_poly.entity_id
_entity_poly.type
_entity_poly.pdbx_seq_one_letter_code
_entity_poly.pdbx_strand_id
1 'polypeptide(L)'
;AALCSVSLAAHAQTAASAYPATLAGHAVLPAASFITPPENAPADLATSGKFSNGKRTEKVGTVMGMSNNRPTGMSVPFKGQPAQGHSGIKHMPDGSFWILTDNGLGAKANSADSMLYLNHYKIDFKTGKFQRLATVFLSDPNKQVPFRIVQEGSKTRYLTGADFDPESFQFAGGAIWIGDEFGPYLIKTDMQGRVLKVFDTLVDGKPVRSPDNTAVATPGWPADAMNFQVRRSKGFE
;
A
#
# COMPACT_ATOMS: atom_id res chain seq x y z
N ALA A 1 -40.57 -45.03 19.23
CA ALA A 1 -40.09 -44.04 18.28
C ALA A 1 -40.36 -42.65 18.89
N ALA A 2 -39.31 -41.96 19.32
CA ALA A 2 -39.37 -40.57 19.81
C ALA A 2 -38.99 -39.64 18.66
N LEU A 3 -39.92 -38.78 18.24
CA LEU A 3 -39.66 -37.69 17.30
C LEU A 3 -38.98 -36.52 18.07
N CYS A 4 -37.71 -36.25 17.77
CA CYS A 4 -37.06 -35.02 18.18
C CYS A 4 -37.46 -33.90 17.18
N SER A 5 -38.28 -32.97 17.61
CA SER A 5 -38.57 -31.75 16.86
C SER A 5 -37.41 -30.76 17.08
N VAL A 6 -36.63 -30.50 16.03
CA VAL A 6 -35.63 -29.42 16.01
C VAL A 6 -36.35 -28.11 15.70
N SER A 7 -36.49 -27.24 16.70
CA SER A 7 -36.97 -25.88 16.49
C SER A 7 -35.85 -25.03 15.85
N LEU A 8 -35.98 -24.69 14.59
CA LEU A 8 -35.18 -23.65 13.95
C LEU A 8 -35.66 -22.29 14.50
N ALA A 9 -34.83 -21.71 15.38
CA ALA A 9 -35.01 -20.31 15.76
C ALA A 9 -34.64 -19.42 14.55
N ALA A 10 -35.67 -18.90 13.88
CA ALA A 10 -35.47 -17.85 12.87
C ALA A 10 -34.97 -16.59 13.60
N HIS A 11 -33.69 -16.26 13.40
CA HIS A 11 -33.21 -14.96 13.81
C HIS A 11 -33.85 -13.91 12.92
N ALA A 12 -34.78 -13.15 13.49
CA ALA A 12 -35.35 -11.99 12.84
C ALA A 12 -34.23 -11.00 12.58
N GLN A 13 -33.87 -10.85 11.31
CA GLN A 13 -32.98 -9.80 10.88
C GLN A 13 -33.66 -8.47 11.16
N THR A 14 -33.14 -7.69 12.12
CA THR A 14 -33.64 -6.33 12.36
C THR A 14 -33.53 -5.55 11.06
N ALA A 15 -34.63 -4.94 10.63
CA ALA A 15 -34.65 -4.10 9.45
C ALA A 15 -33.52 -3.05 9.54
N ALA A 16 -32.72 -2.91 8.48
CA ALA A 16 -31.66 -1.93 8.43
C ALA A 16 -32.22 -0.53 8.62
N SER A 17 -31.69 0.22 9.59
CA SER A 17 -32.05 1.61 9.79
C SER A 17 -31.60 2.45 8.61
N ALA A 18 -32.52 3.23 8.03
CA ALA A 18 -32.14 4.19 6.98
C ALA A 18 -31.55 5.45 7.64
N TYR A 19 -30.31 5.78 7.24
CA TYR A 19 -29.64 7.02 7.65
C TYR A 19 -29.55 7.92 6.42
N PRO A 20 -30.45 8.90 6.25
CA PRO A 20 -30.40 9.81 5.12
C PRO A 20 -29.10 10.62 5.17
N ALA A 21 -28.34 10.60 4.07
CA ALA A 21 -27.12 11.36 3.93
C ALA A 21 -27.21 12.29 2.72
N THR A 22 -26.65 13.48 2.85
CA THR A 22 -26.55 14.45 1.77
C THR A 22 -25.07 14.69 1.47
N LEU A 23 -24.69 14.67 0.18
CA LEU A 23 -23.34 15.01 -0.23
C LEU A 23 -23.05 16.48 0.07
N ALA A 24 -22.16 16.76 1.01
CA ALA A 24 -21.76 18.12 1.39
C ALA A 24 -20.66 18.70 0.51
N GLY A 25 -19.87 17.85 -0.15
CA GLY A 25 -18.81 18.25 -1.06
C GLY A 25 -18.01 17.05 -1.50
N HIS A 26 -17.22 17.20 -2.56
CA HIS A 26 -16.29 16.17 -3.02
C HIS A 26 -15.06 16.81 -3.67
N ALA A 27 -13.97 16.05 -3.69
CA ALA A 27 -12.75 16.43 -4.38
C ALA A 27 -12.15 15.21 -5.07
N VAL A 28 -11.57 15.41 -6.24
CA VAL A 28 -10.96 14.36 -7.06
C VAL A 28 -9.53 14.74 -7.37
N LEU A 29 -8.58 13.88 -6.96
CA LEU A 29 -7.21 13.96 -7.43
C LEU A 29 -7.11 13.28 -8.79
N PRO A 30 -6.71 13.98 -9.87
CA PRO A 30 -6.59 13.37 -11.19
C PRO A 30 -5.60 12.20 -11.20
N ALA A 31 -5.90 11.13 -11.95
CA ALA A 31 -5.02 9.98 -12.11
C ALA A 31 -3.62 10.38 -12.64
N ALA A 32 -3.54 11.41 -13.47
CA ALA A 32 -2.29 11.98 -13.98
C ALA A 32 -1.57 12.89 -12.97
N SER A 33 -1.67 12.60 -11.67
CA SER A 33 -0.94 13.29 -10.61
C SER A 33 0.31 12.53 -10.24
N PHE A 34 1.47 13.19 -10.31
CA PHE A 34 2.77 12.58 -10.07
C PHE A 34 3.56 13.32 -9.00
N ILE A 35 4.35 12.55 -8.25
CA ILE A 35 5.25 13.03 -7.22
C ILE A 35 6.67 12.93 -7.76
N THR A 36 7.43 14.00 -7.65
CA THR A 36 8.87 13.97 -7.96
C THR A 36 9.59 13.23 -6.84
N PRO A 37 10.39 12.20 -7.14
CA PRO A 37 11.25 11.57 -6.15
C PRO A 37 12.24 12.57 -5.53
N PRO A 38 12.75 12.30 -4.32
CA PRO A 38 13.82 13.10 -3.72
C PRO A 38 15.07 13.13 -4.61
N GLU A 39 15.81 14.23 -4.59
CA GLU A 39 17.04 14.40 -5.39
C GLU A 39 18.10 13.34 -5.12
N ASN A 40 18.15 12.81 -3.90
CA ASN A 40 19.06 11.75 -3.49
C ASN A 40 18.52 10.34 -3.73
N ALA A 41 17.36 10.21 -4.37
CA ALA A 41 16.87 8.90 -4.80
C ALA A 41 17.69 8.36 -5.97
N PRO A 42 17.83 7.02 -6.10
CA PRO A 42 18.42 6.43 -7.28
C PRO A 42 17.73 6.92 -8.57
N ALA A 43 18.53 7.27 -9.58
CA ALA A 43 18.03 7.85 -10.83
C ALA A 43 16.96 6.96 -11.52
N ASP A 44 17.05 5.66 -11.31
CA ASP A 44 16.08 4.70 -11.85
C ASP A 44 14.65 4.90 -11.29
N LEU A 45 14.50 5.50 -10.11
CA LEU A 45 13.21 5.83 -9.49
C LEU A 45 12.60 7.15 -10.02
N ALA A 46 13.30 7.87 -10.91
CA ALA A 46 12.75 9.06 -11.59
C ALA A 46 11.57 8.72 -12.50
N THR A 47 11.43 7.46 -12.87
CA THR A 47 10.29 6.91 -13.61
C THR A 47 9.77 5.67 -12.90
N SER A 48 8.48 5.37 -13.06
CA SER A 48 7.82 4.22 -12.45
C SER A 48 6.93 3.50 -13.46
N GLY A 49 6.56 2.25 -13.16
CA GLY A 49 5.76 1.43 -14.09
C GLY A 49 6.59 0.79 -15.22
N LYS A 50 7.90 0.58 -14.99
CA LYS A 50 8.79 -0.10 -15.93
C LYS A 50 8.68 -1.62 -15.89
N PHE A 51 7.96 -2.17 -14.91
CA PHE A 51 7.85 -3.60 -14.72
C PHE A 51 6.45 -4.11 -15.06
N SER A 52 6.40 -5.27 -15.73
CA SER A 52 5.17 -6.00 -16.02
C SER A 52 5.40 -7.48 -15.76
N ASN A 53 4.69 -8.06 -14.80
CA ASN A 53 4.88 -9.45 -14.35
C ASN A 53 6.35 -9.78 -14.03
N GLY A 54 7.03 -8.89 -13.32
CA GLY A 54 8.43 -9.03 -12.94
C GLY A 54 9.44 -8.79 -14.06
N LYS A 55 9.00 -8.50 -15.28
CA LYS A 55 9.87 -8.18 -16.42
C LYS A 55 9.96 -6.68 -16.63
N ARG A 56 11.17 -6.18 -16.83
CA ARG A 56 11.42 -4.78 -17.16
C ARG A 56 11.07 -4.51 -18.62
N THR A 57 10.17 -3.53 -18.89
CA THR A 57 9.62 -3.24 -20.22
C THR A 57 9.87 -1.79 -20.68
N GLU A 58 10.87 -1.14 -20.14
CA GLU A 58 11.14 0.30 -20.34
C GLU A 58 11.48 0.73 -21.77
N LYS A 59 11.80 -0.22 -22.66
CA LYS A 59 12.18 0.09 -24.04
C LYS A 59 11.01 0.37 -24.97
N VAL A 60 9.84 0.09 -24.52
CA VAL A 60 8.67 0.34 -25.33
C VAL A 60 8.28 1.76 -25.01
N GLY A 61 8.38 2.71 -25.93
CA GLY A 61 7.78 4.02 -25.73
C GLY A 61 6.53 3.87 -24.88
N THR A 62 5.61 4.37 -24.78
CA THR A 62 4.47 4.28 -23.89
C THR A 62 3.66 3.01 -24.11
N VAL A 63 3.67 2.11 -23.15
CA VAL A 63 2.74 0.98 -23.10
C VAL A 63 1.45 1.45 -22.42
N MET A 64 0.30 1.18 -23.02
CA MET A 64 -0.98 1.51 -22.43
C MET A 64 -1.15 0.82 -21.07
N GLY A 65 -1.46 1.59 -20.03
CA GLY A 65 -1.78 1.06 -18.72
C GLY A 65 -3.12 0.33 -18.76
N MET A 66 -3.16 -0.84 -18.13
CA MET A 66 -4.35 -1.68 -18.05
C MET A 66 -4.70 -1.94 -16.58
N SER A 67 -6.00 -1.94 -16.27
CA SER A 67 -6.53 -2.37 -14.97
C SER A 67 -7.75 -3.26 -15.22
N ASN A 68 -7.73 -4.49 -14.70
CA ASN A 68 -8.80 -5.48 -14.93
C ASN A 68 -9.21 -5.60 -16.42
N ASN A 69 -8.22 -5.69 -17.30
CA ASN A 69 -8.37 -5.74 -18.75
C ASN A 69 -9.03 -4.51 -19.38
N ARG A 70 -9.06 -3.37 -18.68
CA ARG A 70 -9.56 -2.10 -19.21
C ARG A 70 -8.41 -1.11 -19.35
N PRO A 71 -8.34 -0.35 -20.46
CA PRO A 71 -7.38 0.74 -20.58
C PRO A 71 -7.61 1.79 -19.48
N THR A 72 -6.55 2.21 -18.81
CA THR A 72 -6.60 3.26 -17.78
C THR A 72 -6.58 4.67 -18.37
N GLY A 73 -6.32 4.80 -19.66
CA GLY A 73 -6.06 6.08 -20.32
C GLY A 73 -4.67 6.65 -20.01
N MET A 74 -3.87 5.95 -19.25
CA MET A 74 -2.51 6.30 -18.88
C MET A 74 -1.53 5.37 -19.57
N SER A 75 -0.32 5.85 -19.84
CA SER A 75 0.75 5.05 -20.42
C SER A 75 1.94 4.92 -19.49
N VAL A 76 2.50 3.72 -19.37
CA VAL A 76 3.72 3.46 -18.62
C VAL A 76 4.94 3.41 -19.53
N PRO A 77 6.15 3.72 -19.08
CA PRO A 77 6.47 4.21 -17.73
C PRO A 77 6.05 5.66 -17.49
N PHE A 78 5.72 5.98 -16.25
CA PHE A 78 5.38 7.34 -15.82
C PHE A 78 6.64 8.14 -15.50
N LYS A 79 6.62 9.44 -15.79
CA LYS A 79 7.63 10.36 -15.30
C LYS A 79 7.26 10.78 -13.86
N GLY A 80 8.04 10.32 -12.88
CA GLY A 80 7.75 10.46 -11.45
C GLY A 80 7.01 9.25 -10.86
N GLN A 81 6.45 9.44 -9.66
CA GLN A 81 5.73 8.44 -8.89
C GLN A 81 4.23 8.78 -8.91
N PRO A 82 3.33 7.88 -9.33
CA PRO A 82 1.91 8.19 -9.42
C PRO A 82 1.30 8.39 -8.03
N ALA A 83 0.61 9.51 -7.81
CA ALA A 83 -0.10 9.81 -6.56
C ALA A 83 -1.45 9.09 -6.54
N GLN A 84 -1.44 7.79 -6.46
CA GLN A 84 -2.61 6.91 -6.48
C GLN A 84 -2.40 5.72 -5.54
N GLY A 85 -3.39 4.80 -5.45
CA GLY A 85 -3.35 3.69 -4.52
C GLY A 85 -3.46 4.22 -3.08
N HIS A 86 -4.49 5.02 -2.81
CA HIS A 86 -4.72 5.60 -1.49
C HIS A 86 -5.45 4.59 -0.61
N SER A 87 -4.73 3.88 0.25
CA SER A 87 -5.27 2.85 1.13
C SER A 87 -5.51 3.31 2.55
N GLY A 88 -4.73 4.26 3.05
CA GLY A 88 -4.93 4.84 4.38
C GLY A 88 -5.13 6.35 4.32
N ILE A 89 -6.12 6.87 5.08
CA ILE A 89 -6.37 8.30 5.22
C ILE A 89 -6.56 8.68 6.69
N LYS A 90 -5.93 9.79 7.10
CA LYS A 90 -6.10 10.35 8.43
C LYS A 90 -6.39 11.84 8.36
N HIS A 91 -7.56 12.23 8.89
CA HIS A 91 -7.91 13.63 9.10
C HIS A 91 -7.18 14.16 10.34
N MET A 92 -6.57 15.35 10.21
CA MET A 92 -5.82 16.00 11.26
C MET A 92 -6.64 17.10 11.93
N PRO A 93 -6.32 17.48 13.18
CA PRO A 93 -7.04 18.55 13.89
C PRO A 93 -7.05 19.91 13.19
N ASP A 94 -6.05 20.20 12.35
CA ASP A 94 -5.96 21.42 11.54
C ASP A 94 -6.77 21.37 10.25
N GLY A 95 -7.56 20.30 10.03
CA GLY A 95 -8.38 20.10 8.84
C GLY A 95 -7.61 19.56 7.64
N SER A 96 -6.32 19.25 7.77
CA SER A 96 -5.52 18.61 6.72
C SER A 96 -5.67 17.09 6.74
N PHE A 97 -5.11 16.43 5.74
CA PHE A 97 -5.18 14.97 5.58
C PHE A 97 -3.80 14.39 5.28
N TRP A 98 -3.45 13.35 6.02
CA TRP A 98 -2.39 12.45 5.61
C TRP A 98 -2.99 11.26 4.88
N ILE A 99 -2.36 10.89 3.77
CA ILE A 99 -2.83 9.81 2.91
C ILE A 99 -1.64 8.92 2.57
N LEU A 100 -1.78 7.63 2.86
CA LEU A 100 -0.81 6.59 2.56
C LEU A 100 -1.09 6.02 1.18
N THR A 101 -0.04 5.76 0.41
CA THR A 101 -0.13 4.97 -0.82
C THR A 101 0.22 3.50 -0.56
N ASP A 102 -0.45 2.60 -1.28
CA ASP A 102 -0.19 1.16 -1.31
C ASP A 102 1.09 0.84 -2.12
N ASN A 103 1.22 -0.39 -2.62
CA ASN A 103 2.33 -0.80 -3.48
C ASN A 103 2.38 -0.08 -4.83
N GLY A 104 1.33 0.61 -5.23
CA GLY A 104 1.25 1.53 -6.37
C GLY A 104 0.90 0.91 -7.71
N LEU A 105 1.29 -0.31 -8.02
CA LEU A 105 1.08 -0.92 -9.35
C LEU A 105 0.40 -2.30 -9.27
N GLY A 106 -0.36 -2.54 -8.21
CA GLY A 106 -1.31 -3.62 -8.04
C GLY A 106 -0.73 -5.01 -7.78
N ALA A 107 0.58 -5.18 -7.89
CA ALA A 107 1.25 -6.43 -7.55
C ALA A 107 2.72 -6.19 -7.23
N LYS A 108 3.27 -6.98 -6.32
CA LYS A 108 4.69 -6.97 -5.95
C LYS A 108 5.62 -7.01 -7.17
N ALA A 109 5.32 -7.87 -8.14
CA ALA A 109 6.12 -8.06 -9.34
C ALA A 109 6.14 -6.83 -10.29
N ASN A 110 5.16 -5.93 -10.18
CA ASN A 110 5.05 -4.73 -11.01
C ASN A 110 5.62 -3.49 -10.30
N SER A 111 5.84 -3.56 -9.00
CA SER A 111 5.99 -2.38 -8.13
C SER A 111 7.43 -2.14 -7.66
N ALA A 112 8.42 -2.75 -8.32
CA ALA A 112 9.83 -2.62 -7.96
C ALA A 112 10.39 -1.19 -8.14
N ASP A 113 9.71 -0.34 -8.88
CA ASP A 113 10.05 1.06 -9.12
C ASP A 113 8.95 2.04 -8.66
N SER A 114 7.94 1.56 -7.96
CA SER A 114 6.94 2.37 -7.28
C SER A 114 7.42 2.65 -5.86
N MET A 115 7.78 3.89 -5.56
CA MET A 115 8.22 4.27 -4.20
C MET A 115 7.04 4.28 -3.24
N LEU A 116 7.29 3.93 -1.98
CA LEU A 116 6.31 4.01 -0.90
C LEU A 116 6.39 5.36 -0.19
N TYR A 117 5.25 5.99 0.05
CA TYR A 117 5.21 7.31 0.69
C TYR A 117 3.85 7.65 1.26
N LEU A 118 3.84 8.66 2.13
CA LEU A 118 2.66 9.35 2.60
C LEU A 118 2.65 10.78 2.05
N ASN A 119 1.49 11.24 1.60
CA ASN A 119 1.27 12.63 1.23
C ASN A 119 0.48 13.36 2.31
N HIS A 120 0.85 14.61 2.56
CA HIS A 120 0.10 15.55 3.38
C HIS A 120 -0.64 16.53 2.48
N TYR A 121 -1.96 16.60 2.58
CA TYR A 121 -2.82 17.44 1.75
C TYR A 121 -3.69 18.38 2.58
N LYS A 122 -3.92 19.56 2.02
CA LYS A 122 -5.09 20.37 2.32
C LYS A 122 -6.10 20.17 1.19
N ILE A 123 -7.32 19.76 1.54
CA ILE A 123 -8.38 19.45 0.58
C ILE A 123 -9.54 20.41 0.80
N ASP A 124 -9.91 21.14 -0.24
CA ASP A 124 -11.10 21.96 -0.25
C ASP A 124 -12.23 21.21 -0.97
N PHE A 125 -13.12 20.62 -0.21
CA PHE A 125 -14.24 19.84 -0.73
C PHE A 125 -15.32 20.68 -1.40
N LYS A 126 -15.33 22.02 -1.19
CA LYS A 126 -16.28 22.93 -1.87
C LYS A 126 -15.84 23.24 -3.29
N THR A 127 -14.54 23.42 -3.47
CA THR A 127 -13.95 23.74 -4.79
C THR A 127 -13.33 22.54 -5.49
N GLY A 128 -13.21 21.39 -4.79
CA GLY A 128 -12.56 20.18 -5.31
C GLY A 128 -11.04 20.28 -5.40
N LYS A 129 -10.41 21.29 -4.78
CA LYS A 129 -8.96 21.52 -4.90
C LYS A 129 -8.15 20.71 -3.90
N PHE A 130 -7.06 20.12 -4.38
CA PHE A 130 -6.00 19.51 -3.58
C PHE A 130 -4.76 20.40 -3.58
N GLN A 131 -4.24 20.66 -2.39
CA GLN A 131 -2.93 21.28 -2.19
C GLN A 131 -2.05 20.30 -1.45
N ARG A 132 -1.02 19.77 -2.10
CA ARG A 132 -0.02 18.95 -1.43
C ARG A 132 0.91 19.83 -0.61
N LEU A 133 1.00 19.56 0.69
CA LEU A 133 1.83 20.30 1.65
C LEU A 133 3.20 19.64 1.81
N ALA A 134 3.23 18.29 1.85
CA ALA A 134 4.45 17.51 2.00
C ALA A 134 4.29 16.11 1.42
N THR A 135 5.42 15.45 1.20
CA THR A 135 5.51 14.01 0.92
C THR A 135 6.62 13.42 1.80
N VAL A 136 6.32 12.32 2.48
CA VAL A 136 7.27 11.55 3.30
C VAL A 136 7.50 10.21 2.62
N PHE A 137 8.66 10.03 2.01
CA PHE A 137 9.06 8.77 1.40
C PHE A 137 9.60 7.80 2.44
N LEU A 138 9.19 6.53 2.34
CA LEU A 138 9.69 5.49 3.23
C LEU A 138 11.07 5.03 2.81
N SER A 139 11.96 4.83 3.79
CA SER A 139 13.35 4.42 3.54
C SER A 139 13.90 3.61 4.71
N ASP A 140 14.93 2.82 4.44
CA ASP A 140 15.60 1.98 5.45
C ASP A 140 17.13 2.18 5.48
N PRO A 141 17.63 3.41 5.71
CA PRO A 141 19.06 3.69 5.69
C PRO A 141 19.84 2.94 6.76
N ASN A 142 19.16 2.53 7.84
CA ASN A 142 19.76 1.84 8.98
C ASN A 142 19.62 0.30 8.91
N LYS A 143 19.15 -0.25 7.80
CA LYS A 143 19.00 -1.71 7.58
C LYS A 143 18.17 -2.40 8.66
N GLN A 144 17.03 -1.82 8.99
CA GLN A 144 16.08 -2.38 9.97
C GLN A 144 15.09 -3.37 9.35
N VAL A 145 14.94 -3.37 8.01
CA VAL A 145 14.13 -4.35 7.28
C VAL A 145 14.84 -5.71 7.32
N PRO A 146 14.19 -6.79 7.79
CA PRO A 146 14.85 -8.06 8.06
C PRO A 146 15.08 -8.95 6.82
N PHE A 147 14.90 -8.39 5.63
CA PHE A 147 15.10 -9.07 4.36
C PHE A 147 15.72 -8.14 3.32
N ARG A 148 16.15 -8.69 2.19
CA ARG A 148 16.71 -7.93 1.09
C ARG A 148 15.62 -7.10 0.40
N ILE A 149 15.81 -5.78 0.33
CA ILE A 149 14.93 -4.85 -0.37
C ILE A 149 15.38 -4.60 -1.82
N VAL A 150 14.50 -4.03 -2.64
CA VAL A 150 14.82 -3.72 -4.05
C VAL A 150 16.02 -2.78 -4.16
N GLN A 151 16.05 -1.73 -3.34
CA GLN A 151 17.12 -0.72 -3.34
C GLN A 151 18.27 -1.07 -2.37
N GLU A 152 18.57 -2.36 -2.19
CA GLU A 152 19.58 -2.86 -1.25
C GLU A 152 20.96 -2.22 -1.39
N GLY A 153 21.40 -1.97 -2.62
CA GLY A 153 22.70 -1.39 -2.93
C GLY A 153 22.74 0.14 -2.85
N SER A 154 21.63 0.82 -2.64
CA SER A 154 21.61 2.28 -2.56
C SER A 154 21.88 2.77 -1.14
N LYS A 155 22.52 3.95 -1.01
CA LYS A 155 22.79 4.56 0.29
C LYS A 155 21.51 4.96 1.03
N THR A 156 20.52 5.44 0.31
CA THR A 156 19.25 5.93 0.86
C THR A 156 18.26 4.82 1.16
N ARG A 157 18.36 3.68 0.46
CA ARG A 157 17.52 2.49 0.64
C ARG A 157 16.02 2.85 0.68
N TYR A 158 15.56 3.63 -0.31
CA TYR A 158 14.12 3.91 -0.43
C TYR A 158 13.34 2.61 -0.64
N LEU A 159 12.20 2.50 0.02
CA LEU A 159 11.31 1.35 -0.06
C LEU A 159 10.38 1.48 -1.27
N THR A 160 10.07 0.35 -1.87
CA THR A 160 9.21 0.23 -3.04
C THR A 160 8.04 -0.70 -2.79
N GLY A 161 7.03 -0.67 -3.64
CA GLY A 161 5.89 -1.56 -3.59
C GLY A 161 6.21 -3.04 -3.87
N ALA A 162 7.47 -3.38 -4.19
CA ALA A 162 7.94 -4.76 -4.18
C ALA A 162 8.54 -5.18 -2.82
N ASP A 163 8.77 -4.24 -1.91
CA ASP A 163 9.24 -4.53 -0.56
C ASP A 163 8.08 -4.72 0.40
N PHE A 164 7.09 -3.81 0.36
CA PHE A 164 5.90 -3.80 1.21
C PHE A 164 4.66 -3.35 0.43
N ASP A 165 3.49 -3.66 0.99
CA ASP A 165 2.18 -3.19 0.57
C ASP A 165 1.48 -2.49 1.75
N PRO A 166 1.73 -1.18 1.94
CA PRO A 166 1.16 -0.43 3.04
C PRO A 166 -0.34 -0.20 2.86
N GLU A 167 -1.17 -0.61 3.83
CA GLU A 167 -2.62 -0.51 3.74
C GLU A 167 -3.23 0.41 4.80
N SER A 168 -2.56 0.55 5.93
CA SER A 168 -3.04 1.39 7.03
C SER A 168 -1.91 2.10 7.74
N PHE A 169 -2.22 3.22 8.44
CA PHE A 169 -1.22 3.89 9.25
C PHE A 169 -1.82 4.67 10.42
N GLN A 170 -1.00 4.90 11.44
CA GLN A 170 -1.31 5.77 12.57
C GLN A 170 -0.08 6.55 13.03
N PHE A 171 -0.31 7.78 13.51
CA PHE A 171 0.70 8.53 14.24
C PHE A 171 0.57 8.22 15.74
N ALA A 172 1.61 7.70 16.35
CA ALA A 172 1.63 7.40 17.78
C ALA A 172 3.06 7.50 18.34
N GLY A 173 3.20 8.16 19.50
CA GLY A 173 4.48 8.27 20.20
C GLY A 173 5.61 8.90 19.38
N GLY A 174 5.31 9.91 18.54
CA GLY A 174 6.31 10.57 17.69
C GLY A 174 6.80 9.70 16.51
N ALA A 175 6.06 8.66 16.15
CA ALA A 175 6.38 7.73 15.07
C ALA A 175 5.18 7.54 14.14
N ILE A 176 5.42 7.04 12.94
CA ILE A 176 4.40 6.53 12.03
C ILE A 176 4.42 5.00 12.16
N TRP A 177 3.27 4.43 12.42
CA TRP A 177 3.03 3.00 12.44
C TRP A 177 2.24 2.62 11.20
N ILE A 178 2.72 1.64 10.44
CA ILE A 178 2.18 1.27 9.14
C ILE A 178 1.91 -0.24 9.15
N GLY A 179 0.69 -0.62 8.76
CA GLY A 179 0.30 -2.00 8.53
C GLY A 179 0.63 -2.40 7.08
N ASP A 180 1.29 -3.54 6.93
CA ASP A 180 1.73 -4.09 5.65
C ASP A 180 0.99 -5.38 5.33
N GLU A 181 0.54 -5.54 4.10
CA GLU A 181 -0.22 -6.70 3.64
C GLU A 181 0.68 -7.88 3.25
N PHE A 182 1.88 -7.63 2.72
CA PHE A 182 2.74 -8.69 2.19
C PHE A 182 3.32 -9.60 3.27
N GLY A 183 3.65 -9.06 4.46
CA GLY A 183 4.21 -9.84 5.54
C GLY A 183 3.24 -10.85 6.18
N PRO A 184 2.14 -10.48 6.79
CA PRO A 184 1.85 -9.13 7.24
C PRO A 184 2.81 -8.64 8.31
N TYR A 185 3.27 -7.40 8.17
CA TYR A 185 4.17 -6.75 9.11
C TYR A 185 3.54 -5.51 9.74
N LEU A 186 3.99 -5.16 10.94
CA LEU A 186 3.79 -3.83 11.49
C LEU A 186 5.12 -3.08 11.41
N ILE A 187 5.15 -1.98 10.65
CA ILE A 187 6.34 -1.18 10.41
C ILE A 187 6.28 0.08 11.27
N LYS A 188 7.33 0.34 12.03
CA LYS A 188 7.51 1.61 12.75
C LYS A 188 8.54 2.45 12.03
N THR A 189 8.20 3.71 11.71
CA THR A 189 9.13 4.70 11.17
C THR A 189 9.23 5.92 12.08
N ASP A 190 10.26 6.73 11.90
CA ASP A 190 10.21 8.10 12.40
C ASP A 190 9.29 8.98 11.53
N MET A 191 9.15 10.25 11.92
CA MET A 191 8.29 11.21 11.20
C MET A 191 8.84 11.60 9.82
N GLN A 192 10.07 11.22 9.49
CA GLN A 192 10.71 11.38 8.19
C GLN A 192 10.61 10.13 7.30
N GLY A 193 9.87 9.11 7.76
CA GLY A 193 9.65 7.86 7.01
C GLY A 193 10.82 6.87 7.07
N ARG A 194 11.83 7.09 7.94
CA ARG A 194 12.93 6.15 8.11
C ARG A 194 12.51 5.02 9.02
N VAL A 195 12.67 3.78 8.54
CA VAL A 195 12.30 2.58 9.31
C VAL A 195 13.14 2.51 10.58
N LEU A 196 12.45 2.40 11.70
CA LEU A 196 13.02 2.17 13.02
C LEU A 196 12.95 0.69 13.40
N LYS A 197 11.89 0.00 12.99
CA LYS A 197 11.71 -1.43 13.24
C LYS A 197 10.60 -2.02 12.38
N VAL A 198 10.74 -3.29 12.03
CA VAL A 198 9.71 -4.13 11.41
C VAL A 198 9.38 -5.26 12.40
N PHE A 199 8.09 -5.44 12.67
CA PHE A 199 7.59 -6.45 13.57
C PHE A 199 6.82 -7.51 12.80
N ASP A 200 7.06 -8.77 13.11
CA ASP A 200 6.19 -9.86 12.69
C ASP A 200 4.82 -9.74 13.35
N THR A 201 3.78 -10.08 12.61
CA THR A 201 2.46 -10.31 13.17
C THR A 201 2.43 -11.71 13.79
N LEU A 202 2.06 -11.79 15.06
CA LEU A 202 2.03 -13.05 15.81
C LEU A 202 0.59 -13.43 16.17
N VAL A 203 0.24 -14.70 15.97
CA VAL A 203 -0.96 -15.33 16.52
C VAL A 203 -0.50 -16.49 17.41
N ASP A 204 -0.91 -16.48 18.67
CA ASP A 204 -0.47 -17.44 19.69
C ASP A 204 1.08 -17.59 19.77
N GLY A 205 1.78 -16.45 19.65
CA GLY A 205 3.24 -16.37 19.68
C GLY A 205 3.96 -16.89 18.45
N LYS A 206 3.23 -17.27 17.39
CA LYS A 206 3.79 -17.77 16.12
C LYS A 206 3.62 -16.73 15.01
N PRO A 207 4.66 -16.48 14.19
CA PRO A 207 4.53 -15.59 13.05
C PRO A 207 3.52 -16.11 12.05
N VAL A 208 2.59 -15.25 11.62
CA VAL A 208 1.73 -15.52 10.47
C VAL A 208 2.41 -15.01 9.19
N ARG A 209 2.19 -15.70 8.09
CA ARG A 209 2.83 -15.39 6.81
C ARG A 209 1.79 -15.39 5.70
N SER A 210 1.90 -14.42 4.79
CA SER A 210 1.17 -14.40 3.53
C SER A 210 2.01 -15.03 2.40
N PRO A 211 1.40 -15.38 1.27
CA PRO A 211 2.14 -15.88 0.10
C PRO A 211 3.16 -14.88 -0.47
N ASP A 212 3.00 -13.59 -0.20
CA ASP A 212 3.90 -12.52 -0.67
C ASP A 212 5.01 -12.18 0.33
N ASN A 213 5.02 -12.82 1.51
CA ASN A 213 6.06 -12.62 2.51
C ASN A 213 7.44 -12.98 1.94
N THR A 214 8.37 -12.04 2.00
CA THR A 214 9.71 -12.19 1.42
C THR A 214 10.52 -13.32 2.07
N ALA A 215 10.23 -13.68 3.34
CA ALA A 215 10.91 -14.78 4.03
C ALA A 215 10.50 -16.17 3.54
N VAL A 216 9.32 -16.30 2.91
CA VAL A 216 8.80 -17.59 2.43
C VAL A 216 8.62 -17.64 0.91
N ALA A 217 8.49 -16.49 0.26
CA ALA A 217 8.38 -16.41 -1.19
C ALA A 217 9.75 -16.68 -1.84
N THR A 218 9.91 -17.86 -2.43
CA THR A 218 11.11 -18.25 -3.17
C THR A 218 10.76 -18.35 -4.66
N PRO A 219 11.55 -17.77 -5.56
CA PRO A 219 11.32 -17.94 -7.00
C PRO A 219 11.24 -19.43 -7.39
N GLY A 220 10.21 -19.80 -8.10
CA GLY A 220 9.95 -21.18 -8.50
C GLY A 220 9.35 -22.09 -7.41
N TRP A 221 9.15 -21.60 -6.19
CA TRP A 221 8.43 -22.35 -5.16
C TRP A 221 6.94 -22.10 -5.30
N PRO A 222 6.11 -23.14 -5.49
CA PRO A 222 4.66 -22.97 -5.61
C PRO A 222 4.09 -22.46 -4.28
N ALA A 223 3.41 -21.35 -4.30
CA ALA A 223 2.75 -20.81 -3.09
C ALA A 223 1.74 -21.81 -2.50
N ASP A 224 1.12 -22.62 -3.36
CA ASP A 224 0.14 -23.64 -2.99
C ASP A 224 0.75 -24.82 -2.22
N ALA A 225 2.07 -25.01 -2.30
CA ALA A 225 2.76 -26.07 -1.54
C ALA A 225 2.95 -25.69 -0.05
N MET A 226 2.65 -24.45 0.32
CA MET A 226 2.79 -23.96 1.67
C MET A 226 1.43 -23.73 2.32
N ASN A 227 1.34 -24.06 3.60
CA ASN A 227 0.16 -23.77 4.40
C ASN A 227 0.29 -22.35 4.99
N PHE A 228 -0.28 -21.37 4.32
CA PHE A 228 -0.29 -19.98 4.78
C PHE A 228 -1.43 -19.73 5.75
N GLN A 229 -1.17 -18.94 6.81
CA GLN A 229 -2.16 -18.55 7.80
C GLN A 229 -3.00 -17.37 7.33
N VAL A 230 -2.46 -16.56 6.41
CA VAL A 230 -3.12 -15.40 5.82
C VAL A 230 -3.18 -15.59 4.31
N ARG A 231 -4.33 -15.33 3.71
CA ARG A 231 -4.48 -15.36 2.27
C ARG A 231 -3.77 -14.13 1.66
N ARG A 232 -3.42 -14.23 0.37
CA ARG A 232 -2.94 -13.07 -0.40
C ARG A 232 -3.96 -11.94 -0.31
N SER A 233 -3.49 -10.71 -0.17
CA SER A 233 -4.33 -9.51 -0.03
C SER A 233 -5.29 -9.57 1.16
N LYS A 234 -4.83 -10.10 2.29
CA LYS A 234 -5.58 -10.21 3.54
C LYS A 234 -4.68 -10.05 4.77
N GLY A 235 -3.68 -9.19 4.67
CA GLY A 235 -2.82 -8.80 5.78
C GLY A 235 -3.45 -7.70 6.64
N PHE A 236 -2.76 -6.59 6.82
CA PHE A 236 -3.31 -5.40 7.46
C PHE A 236 -4.05 -4.55 6.42
N GLU A 237 -5.31 -4.81 6.23
CA GLU A 237 -6.25 -3.94 5.50
C GLU A 237 -6.85 -2.85 6.39
#